data_136164567d8c051605f387ec0251969a
#
_entry.id   136164567d8c051605f387ec0251969a
#
_cell.length_a   1.000
_cell.length_b   1.000
_cell.length_c   1.000
_cell.angle_alpha   90.00
_cell.angle_beta   90.00
_cell.angle_gamma   90.00
#
_symmetry.space_group_name_H-M   'P 1'
#
loop_
_entity.id
_entity.type
_entity.pdbx_description
1 polymer ?
#
loop_
_entity_poly.entity_id
_entity_poly.type
_entity_poly.pdbx_seq_one_letter_code
_entity_poly.pdbx_strand_id
1 'polypeptide(L)'
;MTTLTPQPMTISLAREFGSVLVGRATAARIRQRIEEAARETSPVVLDFSAVLTISPSFADELFAKLPAELRTSERIRLDGMTPALESIQRFVVAGREQS
;
A
#
# COMPACT_ATOMS: atom_id res chain seq x y z
N MET A 1 31.74 7.26 -12.38
CA MET A 1 30.51 7.70 -11.72
C MET A 1 29.44 6.64 -11.84
N THR A 2 28.81 6.36 -10.73
CA THR A 2 27.80 5.32 -10.72
C THR A 2 26.49 5.85 -11.27
N THR A 3 25.97 5.22 -12.30
CA THR A 3 24.65 5.53 -12.79
C THR A 3 23.65 5.01 -11.78
N LEU A 4 22.85 5.90 -11.22
CA LEU A 4 21.86 5.49 -10.27
C LEU A 4 20.65 4.94 -11.02
N THR A 5 20.60 3.62 -11.09
CA THR A 5 19.39 2.97 -11.57
C THR A 5 18.38 3.07 -10.44
N PRO A 6 17.18 3.61 -10.68
CA PRO A 6 16.17 3.65 -9.64
C PRO A 6 15.90 2.25 -9.13
N GLN A 7 16.15 2.04 -7.86
CA GLN A 7 15.90 0.74 -7.25
C GLN A 7 14.56 0.74 -6.57
N PRO A 8 13.85 -0.38 -6.60
CA PRO A 8 12.59 -0.48 -5.87
C PRO A 8 12.82 -0.15 -4.39
N MET A 9 11.92 0.62 -3.83
CA MET A 9 11.94 0.90 -2.41
C MET A 9 10.91 0.00 -1.75
N THR A 10 11.34 -0.79 -0.78
CA THR A 10 10.44 -1.67 -0.05
C THR A 10 10.09 -1.05 1.29
N ILE A 11 8.80 -0.94 1.56
CA ILE A 11 8.29 -0.47 2.84
C ILE A 11 7.67 -1.65 3.55
N SER A 12 8.30 -2.07 4.66
CA SER A 12 7.75 -3.15 5.49
C SER A 12 6.73 -2.55 6.44
N LEU A 13 5.45 -2.81 6.18
CA LEU A 13 4.38 -2.21 6.96
C LEU A 13 4.36 -2.72 8.39
N ALA A 14 4.61 -4.01 8.59
CA ALA A 14 4.64 -4.56 9.95
C ALA A 14 5.80 -3.98 10.76
N ARG A 15 6.93 -3.74 10.12
CA ARG A 15 8.11 -3.23 10.79
C ARG A 15 7.95 -1.76 11.17
N GLU A 16 7.36 -0.96 10.29
CA GLU A 16 7.24 0.48 10.51
C GLU A 16 5.97 0.86 11.25
N PHE A 17 4.89 0.10 11.09
CA PHE A 17 3.58 0.49 11.62
C PHE A 17 2.91 -0.58 12.49
N GLY A 18 3.47 -1.78 12.53
CA GLY A 18 2.91 -2.85 13.35
C GLY A 18 2.17 -3.91 12.53
N SER A 19 1.89 -5.04 13.18
CA SER A 19 1.28 -6.19 12.51
C SER A 19 -0.24 -6.11 12.44
N VAL A 20 -0.86 -5.22 13.17
CA VAL A 20 -2.31 -4.99 13.14
C VAL A 20 -2.53 -3.57 12.66
N LEU A 21 -3.02 -3.45 11.43
CA LEU A 21 -3.17 -2.15 10.77
C LEU A 21 -4.64 -1.78 10.76
N VAL A 22 -5.00 -0.84 11.61
CA VAL A 22 -6.38 -0.41 11.77
C VAL A 22 -6.46 1.11 11.75
N GLY A 23 -7.62 1.59 11.29
CA GLY A 23 -7.92 3.02 11.36
C GLY A 23 -7.47 3.81 10.15
N ARG A 24 -8.22 4.86 9.88
CA ARG A 24 -7.97 5.71 8.72
C ARG A 24 -6.73 6.59 8.90
N ALA A 25 -6.46 7.01 10.13
CA ALA A 25 -5.30 7.88 10.38
C ALA A 25 -3.99 7.17 10.05
N THR A 26 -3.84 5.91 10.47
CA THR A 26 -2.66 5.13 10.16
C THR A 26 -2.53 4.92 8.66
N ALA A 27 -3.65 4.58 8.00
CA ALA A 27 -3.65 4.38 6.55
C ALA A 27 -3.27 5.66 5.80
N ALA A 28 -3.75 6.81 6.25
CA ALA A 28 -3.43 8.08 5.63
C ALA A 28 -1.93 8.38 5.73
N ARG A 29 -1.32 8.07 6.86
CA ARG A 29 0.12 8.27 7.05
C ARG A 29 0.91 7.36 6.11
N ILE A 30 0.49 6.13 5.97
CA ILE A 30 1.13 5.19 5.05
C ILE A 30 0.97 5.67 3.61
N ARG A 31 -0.23 6.13 3.25
CA ARG A 31 -0.48 6.63 1.91
C ARG A 31 0.43 7.81 1.58
N GLN A 32 0.59 8.75 2.52
CA GLN A 32 1.50 9.87 2.31
C GLN A 32 2.93 9.40 2.10
N ARG A 33 3.36 8.41 2.87
CA ARG A 33 4.69 7.85 2.73
C ARG A 33 4.88 7.20 1.35
N ILE A 34 3.85 6.51 0.87
CA ILE A 34 3.88 5.91 -0.46
C ILE A 34 4.01 6.98 -1.54
N GLU A 35 3.21 8.03 -1.42
CA GLU A 35 3.21 9.10 -2.42
C GLU A 35 4.56 9.81 -2.46
N GLU A 36 5.17 10.05 -1.30
CA GLU A 36 6.49 10.63 -1.24
C GLU A 36 7.54 9.73 -1.88
N ALA A 37 7.51 8.43 -1.53
CA ALA A 37 8.46 7.48 -2.08
C ALA A 37 8.29 7.34 -3.60
N ALA A 38 7.06 7.37 -4.09
CA ALA A 38 6.78 7.21 -5.51
C ALA A 38 7.30 8.38 -6.35
N ARG A 39 7.55 9.52 -5.74
CA ARG A 39 8.15 10.66 -6.45
C ARG A 39 9.63 10.42 -6.72
N GLU A 40 10.29 9.64 -5.88
CA GLU A 40 11.74 9.48 -5.93
C GLU A 40 12.16 8.13 -6.49
N THR A 41 11.33 7.11 -6.31
CA THR A 41 11.68 5.77 -6.76
C THR A 41 10.50 5.11 -7.44
N SER A 42 10.78 4.06 -8.21
CA SER A 42 9.75 3.26 -8.84
C SER A 42 10.32 1.88 -9.11
N PRO A 43 9.61 0.81 -8.81
CA PRO A 43 8.34 0.81 -8.07
C PRO A 43 8.54 0.94 -6.55
N VAL A 44 7.47 1.29 -5.87
CA VAL A 44 7.42 1.22 -4.41
C VAL A 44 6.77 -0.11 -4.06
N VAL A 45 7.45 -0.92 -3.28
CA VAL A 45 6.96 -2.23 -2.88
C VAL A 45 6.43 -2.14 -1.46
N LEU A 46 5.16 -2.45 -1.28
CA LEU A 46 4.55 -2.53 0.04
C LEU A 46 4.60 -3.96 0.51
N ASP A 47 5.40 -4.21 1.53
CA ASP A 47 5.56 -5.55 2.06
C ASP A 47 4.60 -5.78 3.22
N PHE A 48 3.63 -6.66 3.00
CA PHE A 48 2.63 -7.05 3.99
C PHE A 48 3.03 -8.30 4.76
N SER A 49 4.25 -8.80 4.57
CA SER A 49 4.73 -9.93 5.36
C SER A 49 4.67 -9.58 6.83
N ALA A 50 4.19 -10.49 7.64
CA ALA A 50 3.99 -10.31 9.08
C ALA A 50 2.84 -9.36 9.45
N VAL A 51 2.11 -8.83 8.49
CA VAL A 51 0.85 -8.14 8.78
C VAL A 51 -0.21 -9.20 8.98
N LEU A 52 -0.81 -9.22 10.16
CA LEU A 52 -1.79 -10.23 10.54
C LEU A 52 -3.19 -9.88 10.08
N THR A 53 -3.54 -8.62 10.17
CA THR A 53 -4.88 -8.16 9.79
C THR A 53 -4.89 -6.67 9.50
N ILE A 54 -5.87 -6.27 8.70
CA ILE A 54 -6.16 -4.86 8.44
C ILE A 54 -7.65 -4.66 8.63
N SER A 55 -8.04 -3.46 9.06
CA SER A 55 -9.47 -3.16 9.18
C SER A 55 -10.03 -2.68 7.83
N PRO A 56 -11.35 -2.82 7.61
CA PRO A 56 -11.95 -2.29 6.38
C PRO A 56 -11.73 -0.78 6.22
N SER A 57 -11.78 -0.02 7.30
CA SER A 57 -11.54 1.43 7.23
C SER A 57 -10.10 1.74 6.84
N PHE A 58 -9.14 0.96 7.34
CA PHE A 58 -7.75 1.09 6.93
C PHE A 58 -7.62 0.79 5.43
N ALA A 59 -8.20 -0.31 4.98
CA ALA A 59 -8.10 -0.72 3.59
C ALA A 59 -8.74 0.31 2.64
N ASP A 60 -9.89 0.85 3.03
CA ASP A 60 -10.55 1.88 2.25
C ASP A 60 -9.67 3.12 2.10
N GLU A 61 -9.13 3.58 3.22
CA GLU A 61 -8.29 4.78 3.22
C GLU A 61 -7.01 4.57 2.42
N LEU A 62 -6.42 3.40 2.50
CA LEU A 62 -5.16 3.13 1.81
C LEU A 62 -5.39 2.79 0.34
N PHE A 63 -6.16 1.75 0.07
CA PHE A 63 -6.27 1.21 -1.29
C PHE A 63 -7.21 2.02 -2.17
N ALA A 64 -8.37 2.40 -1.65
CA ALA A 64 -9.36 3.06 -2.49
C ALA A 64 -9.04 4.53 -2.74
N LYS A 65 -8.27 5.15 -1.86
CA LYS A 65 -7.91 6.57 -2.00
C LYS A 65 -6.56 6.82 -2.65
N LEU A 66 -5.79 5.78 -2.95
CA LEU A 66 -4.56 5.98 -3.72
C LEU A 66 -4.92 6.52 -5.09
N PRO A 67 -4.13 7.48 -5.62
CA PRO A 67 -4.37 7.96 -6.98
C PRO A 67 -4.41 6.81 -7.98
N ALA A 68 -5.37 6.87 -8.90
CA ALA A 68 -5.56 5.80 -9.88
C ALA A 68 -4.29 5.55 -10.70
N GLU A 69 -3.56 6.59 -11.03
CA GLU A 69 -2.33 6.48 -11.79
C GLU A 69 -1.27 5.67 -11.06
N LEU A 70 -1.23 5.73 -9.72
CA LEU A 70 -0.29 4.92 -8.96
C LEU A 70 -0.75 3.48 -8.86
N ARG A 71 -2.07 3.25 -8.82
CA ARG A 71 -2.61 1.90 -8.71
C ARG A 71 -2.48 1.12 -10.01
N THR A 72 -2.57 1.79 -11.15
CA THR A 72 -2.63 1.13 -12.46
C THR A 72 -1.31 1.12 -13.22
N SER A 73 -0.33 1.90 -12.80
CA SER A 73 0.92 2.08 -13.54
C SER A 73 2.03 1.13 -13.11
N GLU A 74 1.74 0.18 -12.24
CA GLU A 74 2.73 -0.74 -11.67
C GLU A 74 3.82 -0.04 -10.88
N ARG A 75 3.62 1.22 -10.53
CA ARG A 75 4.55 1.95 -9.69
C ARG A 75 4.47 1.53 -8.23
N ILE A 76 3.37 0.88 -7.85
CA ILE A 76 3.17 0.35 -6.51
C ILE A 76 2.92 -1.14 -6.63
N ARG A 77 3.70 -1.93 -5.90
CA ARG A 77 3.58 -3.38 -5.88
C ARG A 77 3.26 -3.83 -4.47
N LEU A 78 2.45 -4.86 -4.36
CA LEU A 78 2.05 -5.42 -3.08
C LEU A 78 2.65 -6.81 -2.94
N ASP A 79 3.51 -6.98 -1.94
CA ASP A 79 4.12 -8.26 -1.63
C ASP A 79 3.63 -8.77 -0.29
N GLY A 80 3.62 -10.08 -0.13
CA GLY A 80 3.29 -10.72 1.14
C GLY A 80 1.81 -10.68 1.50
N MET A 81 0.95 -10.41 0.52
CA MET A 81 -0.50 -10.39 0.76
C MET A 81 -1.02 -11.81 0.97
N THR A 82 -1.71 -12.02 2.08
CA THR A 82 -2.43 -13.27 2.30
C THR A 82 -3.76 -13.24 1.56
N PRO A 83 -4.39 -14.41 1.32
CA PRO A 83 -5.72 -14.42 0.71
C PRO A 83 -6.74 -13.59 1.49
N ALA A 84 -6.65 -13.57 2.81
CA ALA A 84 -7.55 -12.76 3.63
C ALA A 84 -7.36 -11.27 3.37
N LEU A 85 -6.10 -10.82 3.28
CA LEU A 85 -5.80 -9.41 3.00
C LEU A 85 -6.24 -9.03 1.60
N GLU A 86 -6.01 -9.91 0.63
CA GLU A 86 -6.43 -9.66 -0.75
C GLU A 86 -7.94 -9.54 -0.85
N SER A 87 -8.69 -10.35 -0.10
CA SER A 87 -10.14 -10.29 -0.09
C SER A 87 -10.64 -8.94 0.41
N ILE A 88 -10.03 -8.44 1.49
CA ILE A 88 -10.41 -7.13 2.03
C ILE A 88 -10.11 -6.03 1.02
N GLN A 89 -8.94 -6.09 0.38
CA GLN A 89 -8.57 -5.11 -0.64
C GLN A 89 -9.58 -5.07 -1.78
N ARG A 90 -9.92 -6.24 -2.31
CA ARG A 90 -10.88 -6.32 -3.42
C ARG A 90 -12.25 -5.81 -3.03
N PHE A 91 -12.66 -6.11 -1.81
CA PHE A 91 -13.98 -5.69 -1.33
C PHE A 91 -14.10 -4.16 -1.27
N VAL A 92 -13.12 -3.49 -0.70
CA VAL A 92 -13.21 -2.03 -0.56
C VAL A 92 -13.04 -1.31 -1.89
N VAL A 93 -12.16 -1.80 -2.76
CA VAL A 93 -11.96 -1.17 -4.06
C VAL A 93 -13.21 -1.35 -4.94
N ALA A 94 -13.79 -2.55 -4.95
CA ALA A 94 -15.01 -2.80 -5.70
C ALA A 94 -16.17 -1.94 -5.20
N GLY A 95 -16.28 -1.76 -3.88
CA GLY A 95 -17.31 -0.90 -3.32
C GLY A 95 -17.18 0.54 -3.79
N ARG A 96 -15.96 1.04 -3.89
CA ARG A 96 -15.72 2.40 -4.39
C ARG A 96 -16.05 2.53 -5.87
N GLU A 97 -15.70 1.53 -6.66
CA GLU A 97 -15.95 1.58 -8.10
C GLU A 97 -17.42 1.50 -8.45
N GLN A 98 -18.23 0.93 -7.57
CA GLN A 98 -19.67 0.81 -7.78
C GLN A 98 -20.46 2.01 -7.25
N SER A 99 -19.81 2.92 -6.60
CA SER A 99 -20.45 4.10 -6.01
C SER A 99 -20.73 5.17 -7.05
#